data_241396098065f3281b79a46daca9a09e
#
_entry.id   241396098065f3281b79a46daca9a09e
#
_cell.length_a   1.000
_cell.length_b   1.000
_cell.length_c   1.000
_cell.angle_alpha   90.00
_cell.angle_beta   90.00
_cell.angle_gamma   90.00
#
_symmetry.space_group_name_H-M   'P 1'
#
loop_
_entity.id
_entity.type
_entity.pdbx_description
1 polymer ?
#
loop_
_entity_poly.entity_id
_entity_poly.type
_entity_poly.pdbx_seq_one_letter_code
_entity_poly.pdbx_strand_id
1 'polypeptide(L)'
;MSDPLTPAGALRRIAFLLERAREPTHRVSAFRTAAAVVDSLGPEELDRRIRTRTLTDLRGIGPKTGAAIVQAHAGEVPEYLARLEEAHGDLVPLADDVAAFRALLRGDLHVHSDWSDGGSPIREMAEAAIGLGHEYIALTDHSPRLTVANGLSAERLERQLDAVAALNEELAPFRILTGIECDINPDGSLDQTDELLGRLDVVVASVHSDLRADSAAMTARMLTAVADPHTDVLGHCTGRLLVPREQREGRRQRPRPESSFDAEAVFTACVEHGTAVEINSRPERLDPPLRLLALAVDLGCEFAVDTDAHAPGQLDWLGNGCERAVECGVPAERVVNTRPAEQLLARTAG
;
A
#
# COMPACT_ATOMS: atom_id res chain seq x y z
N MET A 1 -21.30 -17.63 12.14
CA MET A 1 -22.16 -16.46 11.83
C MET A 1 -21.32 -15.25 12.19
N SER A 2 -20.91 -14.45 11.20
CA SER A 2 -20.21 -13.20 11.45
C SER A 2 -21.13 -12.25 12.20
N ASP A 3 -20.61 -11.54 13.19
CA ASP A 3 -21.35 -10.48 13.89
C ASP A 3 -21.96 -9.51 12.89
N PRO A 4 -23.20 -9.02 13.15
CA PRO A 4 -23.83 -8.05 12.27
C PRO A 4 -22.95 -6.80 12.16
N LEU A 5 -22.69 -6.37 10.92
CA LEU A 5 -21.88 -5.18 10.66
C LEU A 5 -22.56 -3.95 11.27
N THR A 6 -21.79 -3.17 12.05
CA THR A 6 -22.26 -1.84 12.46
C THR A 6 -22.45 -0.94 11.24
N PRO A 7 -23.29 0.12 11.31
CA PRO A 7 -23.45 1.05 10.20
C PRO A 7 -22.13 1.62 9.66
N ALA A 8 -21.20 2.01 10.54
CA ALA A 8 -19.87 2.47 10.14
C ALA A 8 -19.02 1.33 9.53
N GLY A 9 -19.08 0.12 10.10
CA GLY A 9 -18.41 -1.06 9.57
C GLY A 9 -18.89 -1.43 8.17
N ALA A 10 -20.21 -1.38 7.92
CA ALA A 10 -20.76 -1.63 6.59
C ALA A 10 -20.27 -0.60 5.56
N LEU A 11 -20.21 0.68 5.92
CA LEU A 11 -19.68 1.74 5.05
C LEU A 11 -18.19 1.56 4.75
N ARG A 12 -17.39 1.18 5.75
CA ARG A 12 -15.96 0.86 5.57
C ARG A 12 -15.77 -0.37 4.69
N ARG A 13 -16.60 -1.40 4.86
CA ARG A 13 -16.55 -2.59 3.99
C ARG A 13 -16.89 -2.26 2.54
N ILE A 14 -17.89 -1.41 2.30
CA ILE A 14 -18.21 -0.90 0.96
C ILE A 14 -17.01 -0.13 0.39
N ALA A 15 -16.41 0.78 1.17
CA ALA A 15 -15.25 1.55 0.72
C ALA A 15 -14.07 0.63 0.36
N PHE A 16 -13.77 -0.35 1.20
CA PHE A 16 -12.73 -1.36 0.97
C PHE A 16 -12.93 -2.11 -0.37
N LEU A 17 -14.13 -2.59 -0.65
CA LEU A 17 -14.41 -3.29 -1.91
C LEU A 17 -14.30 -2.37 -3.14
N LEU A 18 -14.72 -1.10 -3.01
CA LEU A 18 -14.57 -0.10 -4.07
C LEU A 18 -13.10 0.25 -4.34
N GLU A 19 -12.28 0.36 -3.29
CA GLU A 19 -10.83 0.60 -3.38
C GLU A 19 -10.13 -0.57 -4.06
N ARG A 20 -10.40 -1.79 -3.61
CA ARG A 20 -9.87 -3.02 -4.19
C ARG A 20 -10.22 -3.15 -5.68
N ALA A 21 -11.47 -2.83 -6.03
CA ALA A 21 -11.97 -2.84 -7.41
C ALA A 21 -11.50 -1.62 -8.24
N ARG A 22 -10.69 -0.71 -7.65
CA ARG A 22 -10.17 0.49 -8.31
C ARG A 22 -11.26 1.44 -8.82
N GLU A 23 -12.36 1.49 -8.10
CA GLU A 23 -13.45 2.40 -8.40
C GLU A 23 -13.04 3.88 -8.19
N PRO A 24 -13.71 4.84 -8.87
CA PRO A 24 -13.35 6.25 -8.77
C PRO A 24 -13.30 6.76 -7.33
N THR A 25 -12.23 7.50 -6.99
CA THR A 25 -11.94 8.03 -5.64
C THR A 25 -13.13 8.77 -5.01
N HIS A 26 -13.92 9.51 -5.81
CA HIS A 26 -15.10 10.21 -5.27
C HIS A 26 -16.21 9.26 -4.77
N ARG A 27 -16.28 8.03 -5.30
CA ARG A 27 -17.22 7.01 -4.79
C ARG A 27 -16.73 6.44 -3.48
N VAL A 28 -15.44 6.15 -3.39
CA VAL A 28 -14.79 5.65 -2.17
C VAL A 28 -14.91 6.68 -1.05
N SER A 29 -14.48 7.92 -1.30
CA SER A 29 -14.46 8.98 -0.29
C SER A 29 -15.85 9.29 0.26
N ALA A 30 -16.92 9.12 -0.53
CA ALA A 30 -18.28 9.29 -0.03
C ALA A 30 -18.62 8.29 1.09
N PHE A 31 -18.18 7.04 0.97
CA PHE A 31 -18.43 6.02 2.01
C PHE A 31 -17.48 6.19 3.20
N ARG A 32 -16.20 6.55 2.98
CA ARG A 32 -15.26 6.88 4.07
C ARG A 32 -15.75 8.06 4.90
N THR A 33 -16.15 9.15 4.23
CA THR A 33 -16.71 10.33 4.91
C THR A 33 -17.97 9.99 5.70
N ALA A 34 -18.88 9.21 5.11
CA ALA A 34 -20.09 8.80 5.81
C ALA A 34 -19.80 7.92 7.04
N ALA A 35 -18.81 7.03 6.97
CA ALA A 35 -18.38 6.23 8.10
C ALA A 35 -17.86 7.12 9.25
N ALA A 36 -16.96 8.07 8.94
CA ALA A 36 -16.45 9.02 9.92
C ALA A 36 -17.55 9.87 10.57
N VAL A 37 -18.56 10.31 9.79
CA VAL A 37 -19.72 11.01 10.33
C VAL A 37 -20.49 10.11 11.30
N VAL A 38 -20.75 8.85 10.94
CA VAL A 38 -21.47 7.90 11.81
C VAL A 38 -20.70 7.67 13.10
N ASP A 39 -19.38 7.52 13.06
CA ASP A 39 -18.54 7.34 14.27
C ASP A 39 -18.58 8.57 15.18
N SER A 40 -18.70 9.76 14.60
CA SER A 40 -18.81 11.00 15.37
C SER A 40 -20.16 11.19 16.05
N LEU A 41 -21.19 10.44 15.64
CA LEU A 41 -22.51 10.48 16.24
C LEU A 41 -22.58 9.50 17.41
N GLY A 42 -23.14 9.95 18.53
CA GLY A 42 -23.53 9.01 19.59
C GLY A 42 -24.68 8.10 19.12
N PRO A 43 -24.83 6.90 19.72
CA PRO A 43 -25.89 5.95 19.34
C PRO A 43 -27.29 6.54 19.36
N GLU A 44 -27.60 7.36 20.35
CA GLU A 44 -28.91 8.01 20.50
C GLU A 44 -29.21 9.02 19.35
N GLU A 45 -28.19 9.78 18.94
CA GLU A 45 -28.33 10.76 17.86
C GLU A 45 -28.48 10.05 16.50
N LEU A 46 -27.73 9.00 16.26
CA LEU A 46 -27.87 8.17 15.05
C LEU A 46 -29.29 7.60 14.96
N ASP A 47 -29.76 6.98 16.05
CA ASP A 47 -31.10 6.41 16.14
C ASP A 47 -32.20 7.48 15.93
N ARG A 48 -32.03 8.66 16.55
CA ARG A 48 -32.95 9.79 16.35
C ARG A 48 -32.98 10.22 14.87
N ARG A 49 -31.83 10.36 14.21
CA ARG A 49 -31.72 10.78 12.81
C ARG A 49 -32.37 9.78 11.86
N ILE A 50 -32.21 8.48 12.15
CA ILE A 50 -32.87 7.41 11.37
C ILE A 50 -34.38 7.51 11.51
N ARG A 51 -34.92 7.58 12.73
CA ARG A 51 -36.33 7.68 13.00
C ARG A 51 -36.99 8.93 12.37
N THR A 52 -36.31 10.08 12.42
CA THR A 52 -36.81 11.34 11.88
C THR A 52 -36.52 11.51 10.37
N ARG A 53 -35.80 10.57 9.75
CA ARG A 53 -35.39 10.61 8.33
C ARG A 53 -34.52 11.84 7.99
N THR A 54 -33.68 12.29 8.91
CA THR A 54 -32.81 13.47 8.77
C THR A 54 -31.31 13.12 8.64
N LEU A 55 -30.97 11.87 8.32
CA LEU A 55 -29.59 11.46 8.10
C LEU A 55 -28.92 12.24 6.95
N THR A 56 -29.64 12.43 5.85
CA THR A 56 -29.12 13.12 4.66
C THR A 56 -29.00 14.64 4.82
N ASP A 57 -29.47 15.20 5.94
CA ASP A 57 -29.23 16.60 6.30
C ASP A 57 -27.81 16.80 6.84
N LEU A 58 -27.14 15.71 7.24
CA LEU A 58 -25.76 15.74 7.68
C LEU A 58 -24.81 15.86 6.50
N ARG A 59 -23.90 16.83 6.59
CA ARG A 59 -22.83 16.96 5.59
C ARG A 59 -22.01 15.67 5.55
N GLY A 60 -21.83 15.10 4.38
CA GLY A 60 -21.09 13.85 4.17
C GLY A 60 -21.98 12.60 4.07
N ILE A 61 -23.28 12.72 4.32
CA ILE A 61 -24.24 11.63 4.13
C ILE A 61 -25.16 11.93 2.93
N GLY A 62 -24.97 11.16 1.86
CA GLY A 62 -25.83 11.22 0.68
C GLY A 62 -26.91 10.12 0.65
N PRO A 63 -27.79 10.10 -0.36
CA PRO A 63 -28.86 9.10 -0.43
C PRO A 63 -28.39 7.65 -0.40
N LYS A 64 -27.28 7.31 -1.09
CA LYS A 64 -26.72 5.94 -1.12
C LYS A 64 -26.10 5.53 0.22
N THR A 65 -25.31 6.41 0.81
CA THR A 65 -24.70 6.14 2.11
C THR A 65 -25.74 6.12 3.22
N GLY A 66 -26.75 7.01 3.18
CA GLY A 66 -27.86 7.00 4.11
C GLY A 66 -28.69 5.72 4.05
N ALA A 67 -28.97 5.20 2.85
CA ALA A 67 -29.67 3.92 2.69
C ALA A 67 -28.86 2.76 3.32
N ALA A 68 -27.54 2.71 3.08
CA ALA A 68 -26.69 1.69 3.66
C ALA A 68 -26.63 1.77 5.21
N ILE A 69 -26.60 3.00 5.78
CA ILE A 69 -26.67 3.22 7.22
C ILE A 69 -27.96 2.66 7.82
N VAL A 70 -29.12 2.98 7.20
CA VAL A 70 -30.44 2.54 7.68
C VAL A 70 -30.55 1.03 7.66
N GLN A 71 -30.13 0.38 6.57
CA GLN A 71 -30.17 -1.08 6.46
C GLN A 71 -29.25 -1.75 7.49
N ALA A 72 -28.00 -1.28 7.62
CA ALA A 72 -27.10 -1.84 8.60
C ALA A 72 -27.57 -1.61 10.05
N HIS A 73 -28.17 -0.45 10.35
CA HIS A 73 -28.76 -0.17 11.67
C HIS A 73 -29.95 -1.10 11.99
N ALA A 74 -30.69 -1.54 10.98
CA ALA A 74 -31.76 -2.54 11.14
C ALA A 74 -31.23 -3.98 11.29
N GLY A 75 -29.90 -4.19 11.26
CA GLY A 75 -29.28 -5.51 11.31
C GLY A 75 -29.28 -6.25 9.96
N GLU A 76 -29.60 -5.54 8.87
CA GLU A 76 -29.61 -6.08 7.52
C GLU A 76 -28.27 -5.83 6.82
N VAL A 77 -27.89 -6.72 5.89
CA VAL A 77 -26.78 -6.45 4.97
C VAL A 77 -27.25 -5.41 3.95
N PRO A 78 -26.57 -4.24 3.84
CA PRO A 78 -26.97 -3.24 2.87
C PRO A 78 -26.98 -3.80 1.44
N GLU A 79 -28.06 -3.55 0.68
CA GLU A 79 -28.17 -4.05 -0.70
C GLU A 79 -26.98 -3.63 -1.58
N TYR A 80 -26.44 -2.44 -1.34
CA TYR A 80 -25.28 -1.95 -2.08
C TYR A 80 -24.03 -2.78 -1.74
N LEU A 81 -23.85 -3.14 -0.47
CA LEU A 81 -22.76 -4.03 -0.02
C LEU A 81 -22.93 -5.42 -0.62
N ALA A 82 -24.13 -6.02 -0.53
CA ALA A 82 -24.39 -7.35 -1.07
C ALA A 82 -24.04 -7.44 -2.57
N ARG A 83 -24.42 -6.44 -3.35
CA ARG A 83 -24.05 -6.35 -4.78
C ARG A 83 -22.57 -6.21 -5.03
N LEU A 84 -21.84 -5.48 -4.18
CA LEU A 84 -20.39 -5.37 -4.30
C LEU A 84 -19.71 -6.66 -3.90
N GLU A 85 -20.22 -7.36 -2.90
CA GLU A 85 -19.69 -8.67 -2.49
C GLU A 85 -19.93 -9.74 -3.56
N GLU A 86 -21.09 -9.71 -4.22
CA GLU A 86 -21.34 -10.58 -5.37
C GLU A 86 -20.42 -10.29 -6.56
N ALA A 87 -20.14 -9.01 -6.81
CA ALA A 87 -19.32 -8.58 -7.96
C ALA A 87 -17.82 -8.65 -7.68
N HIS A 88 -17.41 -8.42 -6.46
CA HIS A 88 -16.00 -8.19 -6.05
C HIS A 88 -15.64 -8.84 -4.72
N GLY A 89 -16.57 -9.52 -4.03
CA GLY A 89 -16.38 -10.05 -2.68
C GLY A 89 -15.40 -11.22 -2.64
N ASP A 90 -15.52 -12.11 -3.60
CA ASP A 90 -14.57 -13.19 -3.79
C ASP A 90 -13.50 -12.69 -4.76
N LEU A 91 -12.27 -12.64 -4.28
CA LEU A 91 -11.12 -12.63 -5.19
C LEU A 91 -11.23 -13.86 -6.07
N VAL A 92 -10.87 -13.76 -7.34
CA VAL A 92 -10.62 -14.95 -8.16
C VAL A 92 -9.74 -15.85 -7.31
N PRO A 93 -10.15 -17.09 -7.02
CA PRO A 93 -9.34 -17.97 -6.17
C PRO A 93 -7.93 -18.03 -6.74
N LEU A 94 -6.94 -17.71 -5.91
CA LEU A 94 -5.55 -17.87 -6.28
C LEU A 94 -5.31 -19.35 -6.59
N ALA A 95 -4.46 -19.66 -7.57
CA ALA A 95 -3.99 -21.02 -7.77
C ALA A 95 -3.35 -21.54 -6.46
N ASP A 96 -3.42 -22.84 -6.22
CA ASP A 96 -3.01 -23.44 -4.94
C ASP A 96 -1.57 -23.08 -4.52
N ASP A 97 -0.65 -23.03 -5.47
CA ASP A 97 0.75 -22.66 -5.27
C ASP A 97 0.90 -21.17 -4.93
N VAL A 98 0.11 -20.31 -5.58
CA VAL A 98 0.07 -18.86 -5.30
C VAL A 98 -0.54 -18.59 -3.92
N ALA A 99 -1.61 -19.29 -3.58
CA ALA A 99 -2.23 -19.21 -2.26
C ALA A 99 -1.27 -19.67 -1.14
N ALA A 100 -0.54 -20.76 -1.39
CA ALA A 100 0.49 -21.24 -0.46
C ALA A 100 1.63 -20.20 -0.32
N PHE A 101 2.08 -19.58 -1.40
CA PHE A 101 3.09 -18.53 -1.36
C PHE A 101 2.57 -17.30 -0.60
N ARG A 102 1.34 -16.84 -0.89
CA ARG A 102 0.71 -15.71 -0.19
C ARG A 102 0.59 -15.93 1.31
N ALA A 103 0.33 -17.16 1.74
CA ALA A 103 0.23 -17.52 3.15
C ALA A 103 1.56 -17.43 3.92
N LEU A 104 2.69 -17.34 3.24
CA LEU A 104 4.01 -17.12 3.86
C LEU A 104 4.27 -15.66 4.17
N LEU A 105 3.61 -14.73 3.49
CA LEU A 105 3.80 -13.30 3.71
C LEU A 105 3.18 -12.88 5.05
N ARG A 106 3.99 -12.23 5.88
CA ARG A 106 3.59 -11.76 7.22
C ARG A 106 3.21 -10.29 7.25
N GLY A 107 3.65 -9.52 6.25
CA GLY A 107 3.37 -8.09 6.19
C GLY A 107 3.59 -7.50 4.81
N ASP A 108 3.43 -6.19 4.73
CA ASP A 108 3.60 -5.36 3.54
C ASP A 108 4.58 -4.23 3.90
N LEU A 109 5.62 -4.04 3.08
CA LEU A 109 6.70 -3.08 3.38
C LEU A 109 6.56 -1.76 2.62
N HIS A 110 5.46 -1.57 1.86
CA HIS A 110 5.24 -0.36 1.09
C HIS A 110 3.77 0.08 1.17
N VAL A 111 3.46 0.90 2.19
CA VAL A 111 2.10 1.34 2.51
C VAL A 111 2.08 2.83 2.82
N HIS A 112 1.10 3.55 2.26
CA HIS A 112 0.91 4.99 2.45
C HIS A 112 -0.32 5.31 3.30
N SER A 113 -0.30 6.48 3.92
CA SER A 113 -1.41 7.03 4.70
C SER A 113 -1.81 8.42 4.22
N ASP A 114 -2.80 9.02 4.88
CA ASP A 114 -3.23 10.41 4.66
C ASP A 114 -2.19 11.46 5.13
N TRP A 115 -1.06 11.02 5.64
CA TRP A 115 0.07 11.90 5.90
C TRP A 115 0.74 12.34 4.60
N SER A 116 0.78 11.50 3.57
CA SER A 116 1.19 11.88 2.22
C SER A 116 -0.01 11.96 1.27
N ASP A 117 -0.16 11.04 0.35
CA ASP A 117 -1.22 11.00 -0.66
C ASP A 117 -2.15 9.77 -0.54
N GLY A 118 -2.01 9.00 0.51
CA GLY A 118 -2.96 7.95 0.85
C GLY A 118 -4.34 8.50 1.21
N GLY A 119 -5.34 7.66 1.07
CA GLY A 119 -6.76 8.05 1.25
C GLY A 119 -7.32 7.78 2.65
N SER A 120 -6.52 7.27 3.59
CA SER A 120 -6.99 6.87 4.92
C SER A 120 -5.93 7.08 6.00
N PRO A 121 -6.36 7.35 7.25
CA PRO A 121 -5.45 7.46 8.39
C PRO A 121 -4.65 6.18 8.65
N ILE A 122 -3.49 6.32 9.28
CA ILE A 122 -2.60 5.21 9.65
C ILE A 122 -3.38 4.09 10.35
N ARG A 123 -4.25 4.44 11.31
CA ARG A 123 -5.08 3.47 12.04
C ARG A 123 -5.95 2.62 11.12
N GLU A 124 -6.63 3.23 10.16
CA GLU A 124 -7.49 2.48 9.22
C GLU A 124 -6.67 1.55 8.31
N MET A 125 -5.48 1.97 7.90
CA MET A 125 -4.55 1.12 7.15
C MET A 125 -4.11 -0.09 7.99
N ALA A 126 -3.71 0.14 9.25
CA ALA A 126 -3.30 -0.91 10.17
C ALA A 126 -4.45 -1.89 10.51
N GLU A 127 -5.64 -1.40 10.81
CA GLU A 127 -6.82 -2.23 11.09
C GLU A 127 -7.21 -3.10 9.88
N ALA A 128 -7.08 -2.55 8.66
CA ALA A 128 -7.31 -3.32 7.45
C ALA A 128 -6.25 -4.42 7.25
N ALA A 129 -4.97 -4.11 7.51
CA ALA A 129 -3.89 -5.08 7.44
C ALA A 129 -4.09 -6.23 8.46
N ILE A 130 -4.48 -5.90 9.71
CA ILE A 130 -4.85 -6.89 10.73
C ILE A 130 -5.99 -7.78 10.23
N GLY A 131 -7.03 -7.18 9.62
CA GLY A 131 -8.17 -7.90 9.06
C GLY A 131 -7.80 -8.83 7.90
N LEU A 132 -6.70 -8.57 7.20
CA LEU A 132 -6.13 -9.40 6.14
C LEU A 132 -5.12 -10.44 6.68
N GLY A 133 -4.89 -10.48 8.00
CA GLY A 133 -4.01 -11.43 8.64
C GLY A 133 -2.52 -11.07 8.62
N HIS A 134 -2.18 -9.80 8.40
CA HIS A 134 -0.80 -9.33 8.49
C HIS A 134 -0.38 -9.23 9.96
N GLU A 135 0.89 -9.49 10.22
CA GLU A 135 1.52 -9.28 11.53
C GLU A 135 2.10 -7.87 11.66
N TYR A 136 2.47 -7.26 10.53
CA TYR A 136 3.01 -5.90 10.45
C TYR A 136 2.74 -5.25 9.10
N ILE A 137 2.89 -3.93 9.05
CA ILE A 137 3.09 -3.13 7.82
C ILE A 137 4.26 -2.17 8.05
N ALA A 138 4.97 -1.77 6.99
CA ALA A 138 5.84 -0.60 7.04
C ALA A 138 5.07 0.60 6.49
N LEU A 139 5.00 1.67 7.28
CA LEU A 139 4.41 2.93 6.86
C LEU A 139 5.48 3.74 6.13
N THR A 140 5.32 3.87 4.82
CA THR A 140 6.32 4.43 3.91
C THR A 140 5.77 5.63 3.14
N ASP A 141 5.18 6.59 3.84
CA ASP A 141 4.74 7.84 3.22
C ASP A 141 5.89 8.54 2.51
N HIS A 142 5.58 9.30 1.44
CA HIS A 142 6.57 9.90 0.56
C HIS A 142 7.49 10.92 1.22
N SER A 143 8.73 11.00 0.74
CA SER A 143 9.75 11.98 1.12
C SER A 143 9.45 13.38 0.59
N PRO A 144 10.10 14.44 1.11
CA PRO A 144 9.70 15.86 0.87
C PRO A 144 9.65 16.28 -0.59
N ARG A 145 10.54 15.74 -1.43
CA ARG A 145 10.68 16.15 -2.84
C ARG A 145 9.42 15.88 -3.66
N LEU A 146 8.67 14.84 -3.31
CA LEU A 146 7.43 14.51 -4.01
C LEU A 146 6.27 15.40 -3.54
N THR A 147 6.35 16.68 -3.87
CA THR A 147 5.38 17.69 -3.43
C THR A 147 3.96 17.43 -3.91
N VAL A 148 3.78 16.78 -5.07
CA VAL A 148 2.44 16.40 -5.60
C VAL A 148 1.75 15.35 -4.74
N ALA A 149 2.51 14.56 -4.00
CA ALA A 149 2.03 13.57 -3.04
C ALA A 149 2.06 14.10 -1.61
N ASN A 150 2.28 15.40 -1.38
CA ASN A 150 2.36 15.99 -0.05
C ASN A 150 3.45 15.34 0.83
N GLY A 151 4.61 15.01 0.24
CA GLY A 151 5.71 14.33 0.92
C GLY A 151 6.11 14.95 2.26
N LEU A 152 6.60 14.14 3.18
CA LEU A 152 6.85 14.51 4.57
C LEU A 152 8.16 15.28 4.72
N SER A 153 8.09 16.53 5.22
CA SER A 153 9.29 17.20 5.73
C SER A 153 9.86 16.43 6.94
N ALA A 154 11.12 16.69 7.29
CA ALA A 154 11.76 16.12 8.47
C ALA A 154 10.88 16.23 9.73
N GLU A 155 10.34 17.41 10.00
CA GLU A 155 9.45 17.67 11.16
C GLU A 155 8.12 16.90 11.08
N ARG A 156 7.59 16.67 9.87
CA ARG A 156 6.37 15.87 9.71
C ARG A 156 6.67 14.39 9.92
N LEU A 157 7.81 13.92 9.43
CA LEU A 157 8.26 12.55 9.66
C LEU A 157 8.46 12.29 11.16
N GLU A 158 9.14 13.17 11.88
CA GLU A 158 9.30 13.03 13.34
C GLU A 158 7.96 12.92 14.08
N ARG A 159 6.98 13.77 13.73
CA ARG A 159 5.62 13.68 14.30
C ARG A 159 4.91 12.38 13.92
N GLN A 160 5.19 11.84 12.75
CA GLN A 160 4.63 10.56 12.33
C GLN A 160 5.22 9.41 13.16
N LEU A 161 6.53 9.45 13.46
CA LEU A 161 7.16 8.46 14.34
C LEU A 161 6.48 8.43 15.72
N ASP A 162 6.17 9.59 16.30
CA ASP A 162 5.43 9.68 17.57
C ASP A 162 4.02 9.08 17.46
N ALA A 163 3.32 9.36 16.36
CA ALA A 163 1.99 8.80 16.11
C ALA A 163 2.03 7.27 15.92
N VAL A 164 3.03 6.75 15.22
CA VAL A 164 3.24 5.31 15.05
C VAL A 164 3.55 4.64 16.38
N ALA A 165 4.41 5.26 17.24
CA ALA A 165 4.71 4.72 18.56
C ALA A 165 3.44 4.57 19.42
N ALA A 166 2.58 5.60 19.45
CA ALA A 166 1.32 5.55 20.18
C ALA A 166 0.37 4.47 19.63
N LEU A 167 0.27 4.33 18.30
CA LEU A 167 -0.57 3.30 17.68
C LEU A 167 -0.06 1.88 17.96
N ASN A 168 1.25 1.68 18.01
CA ASN A 168 1.83 0.38 18.31
C ASN A 168 1.53 -0.10 19.73
N GLU A 169 1.38 0.82 20.71
CA GLU A 169 0.93 0.46 22.05
C GLU A 169 -0.52 -0.05 22.06
N GLU A 170 -1.39 0.55 21.23
CA GLU A 170 -2.81 0.21 21.17
C GLU A 170 -3.09 -1.05 20.33
N LEU A 171 -2.33 -1.28 19.26
CA LEU A 171 -2.59 -2.32 18.28
C LEU A 171 -1.80 -3.62 18.52
N ALA A 172 -0.99 -3.69 19.58
CA ALA A 172 -0.22 -4.89 19.90
C ALA A 172 -1.12 -6.15 19.92
N PRO A 173 -0.69 -7.29 19.37
CA PRO A 173 0.68 -7.60 18.92
C PRO A 173 1.03 -7.18 17.47
N PHE A 174 0.10 -6.57 16.72
CA PHE A 174 0.38 -6.03 15.40
C PHE A 174 1.40 -4.90 15.50
N ARG A 175 2.28 -4.77 14.50
CA ARG A 175 3.31 -3.75 14.49
C ARG A 175 3.27 -2.89 13.23
N ILE A 176 3.24 -1.58 13.39
CA ILE A 176 3.53 -0.62 12.34
C ILE A 176 5.02 -0.34 12.40
N LEU A 177 5.76 -0.76 11.40
CA LEU A 177 7.17 -0.42 11.23
C LEU A 177 7.27 1.01 10.72
N THR A 178 8.23 1.76 11.26
CA THR A 178 8.52 3.12 10.80
C THR A 178 9.26 3.05 9.47
N GLY A 179 8.88 3.90 8.50
CA GLY A 179 9.51 3.86 7.20
C GLY A 179 9.31 5.13 6.39
N ILE A 180 9.82 5.12 5.18
CA ILE A 180 9.68 6.17 4.18
C ILE A 180 9.81 5.59 2.78
N GLU A 181 8.97 6.03 1.83
CA GLU A 181 9.29 5.92 0.42
C GLU A 181 10.11 7.15 0.02
N CYS A 182 11.44 6.95 -0.05
CA CYS A 182 12.39 8.00 -0.26
C CYS A 182 12.71 8.18 -1.75
N ASP A 183 12.52 9.40 -2.26
CA ASP A 183 12.92 9.74 -3.63
C ASP A 183 14.43 9.56 -3.80
N ILE A 184 14.83 8.88 -4.87
CA ILE A 184 16.20 8.86 -5.33
C ILE A 184 16.43 10.16 -6.12
N ASN A 185 17.33 11.02 -5.65
CA ASN A 185 17.70 12.26 -6.32
C ASN A 185 18.43 12.00 -7.67
N PRO A 186 18.55 12.96 -8.59
CA PRO A 186 19.25 12.77 -9.85
C PRO A 186 20.72 12.34 -9.72
N ASP A 187 21.38 12.69 -8.61
CA ASP A 187 22.75 12.28 -8.28
C ASP A 187 22.84 10.93 -7.56
N GLY A 188 21.68 10.30 -7.27
CA GLY A 188 21.57 9.03 -6.59
C GLY A 188 21.47 9.11 -5.06
N SER A 189 21.60 10.31 -4.47
CA SER A 189 21.37 10.50 -3.03
C SER A 189 19.88 10.30 -2.66
N LEU A 190 19.60 9.96 -1.42
CA LEU A 190 18.23 9.84 -0.90
C LEU A 190 17.69 11.21 -0.48
N ASP A 191 16.38 11.42 -0.64
CA ASP A 191 15.69 12.69 -0.33
C ASP A 191 15.33 12.80 1.15
N GLN A 192 16.27 12.48 2.02
CA GLN A 192 16.16 12.64 3.49
C GLN A 192 17.56 12.69 4.10
N THR A 193 17.67 13.13 5.35
CA THR A 193 18.96 13.14 6.05
C THR A 193 19.33 11.76 6.59
N ASP A 194 20.61 11.42 6.59
CA ASP A 194 21.11 10.14 7.12
C ASP A 194 20.68 9.92 8.58
N GLU A 195 20.62 11.01 9.38
CA GLU A 195 20.20 10.94 10.79
C GLU A 195 18.75 10.43 10.92
N LEU A 196 17.84 10.90 10.04
CA LEU A 196 16.45 10.46 10.06
C LEU A 196 16.29 9.08 9.43
N LEU A 197 16.99 8.80 8.32
CA LEU A 197 16.97 7.48 7.68
C LEU A 197 17.44 6.38 8.66
N GLY A 198 18.51 6.64 9.42
CA GLY A 198 19.03 5.72 10.42
C GLY A 198 18.11 5.48 11.65
N ARG A 199 16.97 6.17 11.74
CA ARG A 199 15.95 5.98 12.79
C ARG A 199 14.75 5.16 12.31
N LEU A 200 14.70 4.86 11.00
CA LEU A 200 13.58 4.15 10.40
C LEU A 200 13.83 2.65 10.39
N ASP A 201 12.75 1.90 10.47
CA ASP A 201 12.78 0.43 10.38
C ASP A 201 12.94 -0.04 8.91
N VAL A 202 12.38 0.71 7.93
CA VAL A 202 12.37 0.35 6.50
C VAL A 202 12.46 1.60 5.62
N VAL A 203 13.39 1.62 4.68
CA VAL A 203 13.52 2.64 3.63
C VAL A 203 13.32 2.01 2.26
N VAL A 204 12.26 2.42 1.57
CA VAL A 204 11.99 2.07 0.18
C VAL A 204 12.51 3.21 -0.71
N ALA A 205 13.59 2.95 -1.46
CA ALA A 205 14.17 3.95 -2.37
C ALA A 205 13.53 3.85 -3.75
N SER A 206 12.93 4.94 -4.25
CA SER A 206 12.16 4.97 -5.49
C SER A 206 12.51 6.14 -6.41
N VAL A 207 12.41 5.92 -7.73
CA VAL A 207 12.60 6.99 -8.72
C VAL A 207 11.24 7.53 -9.16
N HIS A 208 10.95 8.80 -8.84
CA HIS A 208 9.71 9.47 -9.26
C HIS A 208 9.92 10.62 -10.26
N SER A 209 11.16 11.05 -10.48
CA SER A 209 11.52 12.14 -11.40
C SER A 209 12.46 11.65 -12.49
N ASP A 210 12.49 12.39 -13.62
CA ASP A 210 13.41 12.12 -14.73
C ASP A 210 13.39 10.67 -15.26
N LEU A 211 12.22 10.03 -15.21
CA LEU A 211 12.00 8.63 -15.60
C LEU A 211 12.37 8.33 -17.07
N ARG A 212 12.68 9.36 -17.87
CA ARG A 212 13.14 9.24 -19.26
C ARG A 212 14.61 9.61 -19.44
N ALA A 213 15.39 9.67 -18.36
CA ALA A 213 16.84 9.82 -18.43
C ALA A 213 17.45 8.70 -19.30
N ASP A 214 18.63 8.97 -19.87
CA ASP A 214 19.34 7.91 -20.61
C ASP A 214 19.75 6.77 -19.65
N SER A 215 20.01 5.60 -20.26
CA SER A 215 20.27 4.39 -19.47
C SER A 215 21.50 4.53 -18.57
N ALA A 216 22.55 5.20 -19.02
CA ALA A 216 23.78 5.34 -18.23
C ALA A 216 23.54 6.23 -16.99
N ALA A 217 22.83 7.37 -17.17
CA ALA A 217 22.50 8.27 -16.07
C ALA A 217 21.56 7.60 -15.07
N MET A 218 20.52 6.88 -15.54
CA MET A 218 19.60 6.16 -14.66
C MET A 218 20.31 5.03 -13.90
N THR A 219 21.19 4.29 -14.55
CA THR A 219 22.00 3.23 -13.91
C THR A 219 22.88 3.81 -12.80
N ALA A 220 23.64 4.88 -13.09
CA ALA A 220 24.50 5.52 -12.10
C ALA A 220 23.70 6.01 -10.88
N ARG A 221 22.53 6.63 -11.13
CA ARG A 221 21.61 7.08 -10.09
C ARG A 221 21.14 5.94 -9.18
N MET A 222 20.69 4.83 -9.78
CA MET A 222 20.20 3.68 -9.02
C MET A 222 21.32 2.96 -8.28
N LEU A 223 22.51 2.81 -8.88
CA LEU A 223 23.68 2.19 -8.22
C LEU A 223 24.08 2.98 -6.96
N THR A 224 24.07 4.30 -7.02
CA THR A 224 24.36 5.15 -5.85
C THR A 224 23.34 4.94 -4.75
N ALA A 225 22.05 4.93 -5.08
CA ALA A 225 21.00 4.74 -4.10
C ALA A 225 20.97 3.33 -3.48
N VAL A 226 21.22 2.31 -4.28
CA VAL A 226 21.28 0.91 -3.80
C VAL A 226 22.49 0.69 -2.88
N ALA A 227 23.58 1.41 -3.12
CA ALA A 227 24.79 1.34 -2.26
C ALA A 227 24.65 2.17 -0.98
N ASP A 228 23.60 2.96 -0.82
CA ASP A 228 23.33 3.70 0.42
C ASP A 228 22.98 2.70 1.54
N PRO A 229 23.65 2.75 2.71
CA PRO A 229 23.43 1.79 3.78
C PRO A 229 22.00 1.84 4.39
N HIS A 230 21.25 2.90 4.12
CA HIS A 230 19.89 3.03 4.59
C HIS A 230 18.85 2.44 3.62
N THR A 231 19.25 2.05 2.40
CA THR A 231 18.32 1.50 1.41
C THR A 231 18.00 0.03 1.67
N ASP A 232 16.79 -0.28 2.14
CA ASP A 232 16.35 -1.66 2.38
C ASP A 232 15.69 -2.29 1.16
N VAL A 233 14.90 -1.50 0.42
CA VAL A 233 14.12 -1.96 -0.73
C VAL A 233 14.26 -0.99 -1.89
N LEU A 234 14.55 -1.51 -3.09
CA LEU A 234 14.47 -0.76 -4.34
C LEU A 234 13.02 -0.83 -4.86
N GLY A 235 12.26 0.24 -4.66
CA GLY A 235 10.84 0.33 -5.00
C GLY A 235 10.60 0.42 -6.50
N HIS A 236 9.55 -0.26 -7.01
CA HIS A 236 9.04 -0.25 -8.40
C HIS A 236 10.04 0.25 -9.45
N CYS A 237 11.17 -0.42 -9.56
CA CYS A 237 12.43 0.01 -10.18
C CYS A 237 12.34 0.51 -11.63
N THR A 238 11.33 0.12 -12.41
CA THR A 238 11.15 0.64 -13.78
C THR A 238 10.24 1.86 -13.83
N GLY A 239 9.51 2.16 -12.77
CA GLY A 239 8.55 3.26 -12.70
C GLY A 239 7.43 3.21 -13.72
N ARG A 240 7.20 2.06 -14.38
CA ARG A 240 6.17 1.90 -15.40
C ARG A 240 4.76 2.06 -14.84
N LEU A 241 3.84 2.47 -15.71
CA LEU A 241 2.40 2.45 -15.43
C LEU A 241 1.65 1.75 -16.56
N LEU A 242 0.92 0.70 -16.20
CA LEU A 242 0.02 -0.03 -17.09
C LEU A 242 -1.36 0.62 -17.00
N VAL A 243 -1.96 0.98 -18.13
CA VAL A 243 -3.34 1.46 -18.15
C VAL A 243 -4.24 0.29 -18.49
N PRO A 244 -5.12 -0.17 -17.60
CA PRO A 244 -6.09 -1.21 -17.89
C PRO A 244 -6.98 -0.84 -19.06
N ARG A 245 -7.34 -1.85 -19.86
CA ARG A 245 -8.16 -1.68 -21.09
C ARG A 245 -9.51 -0.99 -20.82
N GLU A 246 -10.08 -1.20 -19.63
CA GLU A 246 -11.40 -0.71 -19.20
C GLU A 246 -11.39 0.75 -18.71
N GLN A 247 -10.23 1.33 -18.41
CA GLN A 247 -10.09 2.73 -17.96
C GLN A 247 -9.81 3.71 -19.10
N ARG A 248 -9.81 3.28 -20.37
CA ARG A 248 -9.49 4.14 -21.52
C ARG A 248 -10.55 5.21 -21.81
N GLU A 249 -11.80 5.01 -21.39
CA GLU A 249 -12.88 5.96 -21.62
C GLU A 249 -13.11 6.80 -20.37
N GLY A 250 -12.50 8.00 -20.31
CA GLY A 250 -12.81 9.05 -19.35
C GLY A 250 -11.71 9.49 -18.38
N ARG A 251 -10.58 8.80 -18.25
CA ARG A 251 -9.43 9.24 -17.43
C ARG A 251 -8.19 9.49 -18.29
N ARG A 252 -7.56 10.67 -18.05
CA ARG A 252 -6.33 11.11 -18.77
C ARG A 252 -5.05 10.42 -18.27
N GLN A 253 -5.10 9.28 -17.61
CA GLN A 253 -3.88 8.55 -17.30
C GLN A 253 -3.36 7.86 -18.55
N ARG A 254 -2.20 8.33 -19.04
CA ARG A 254 -1.50 7.68 -20.15
C ARG A 254 -0.59 6.59 -19.60
N PRO A 255 -0.40 5.47 -20.34
CA PRO A 255 0.63 4.51 -20.00
C PRO A 255 1.98 5.23 -19.87
N ARG A 256 2.77 4.86 -18.88
CA ARG A 256 4.14 5.30 -18.74
C ARG A 256 5.05 4.11 -19.05
N PRO A 257 5.95 4.23 -20.06
CA PRO A 257 6.88 3.16 -20.35
C PRO A 257 7.88 2.98 -19.20
N GLU A 258 8.58 1.86 -19.22
CA GLU A 258 9.67 1.57 -18.31
C GLU A 258 10.81 2.57 -18.46
N SER A 259 11.45 2.95 -17.36
CA SER A 259 12.75 3.62 -17.38
C SER A 259 13.82 2.68 -17.95
N SER A 260 14.79 3.23 -18.65
CA SER A 260 15.91 2.47 -19.23
C SER A 260 17.12 2.52 -18.29
N PHE A 261 17.60 1.36 -17.86
CA PHE A 261 18.81 1.23 -17.05
C PHE A 261 19.46 -0.15 -17.29
N ASP A 262 20.71 -0.31 -16.87
CA ASP A 262 21.40 -1.61 -16.87
C ASP A 262 20.91 -2.43 -15.68
N ALA A 263 19.93 -3.28 -15.94
CA ALA A 263 19.29 -4.07 -14.89
C ALA A 263 20.23 -5.12 -14.26
N GLU A 264 21.17 -5.69 -15.05
CA GLU A 264 22.15 -6.64 -14.55
C GLU A 264 23.07 -5.95 -13.53
N ALA A 265 23.58 -4.76 -13.86
CA ALA A 265 24.44 -3.99 -12.96
C ALA A 265 23.71 -3.59 -11.67
N VAL A 266 22.47 -3.07 -11.78
CA VAL A 266 21.67 -2.63 -10.62
C VAL A 266 21.30 -3.81 -9.72
N PHE A 267 20.83 -4.93 -10.28
CA PHE A 267 20.44 -6.08 -9.47
C PHE A 267 21.65 -6.79 -8.85
N THR A 268 22.80 -6.79 -9.54
CA THR A 268 24.06 -7.26 -8.92
C THR A 268 24.41 -6.41 -7.70
N ALA A 269 24.30 -5.08 -7.81
CA ALA A 269 24.52 -4.18 -6.67
C ALA A 269 23.48 -4.42 -5.55
N CYS A 270 22.21 -4.70 -5.86
CA CYS A 270 21.21 -5.08 -4.86
C CYS A 270 21.69 -6.31 -4.04
N VAL A 271 22.26 -7.33 -4.70
CA VAL A 271 22.80 -8.51 -4.02
C VAL A 271 24.01 -8.14 -3.15
N GLU A 272 24.92 -7.32 -3.67
CA GLU A 272 26.15 -6.91 -2.97
C GLU A 272 25.88 -6.08 -1.71
N HIS A 273 24.85 -5.22 -1.76
CA HIS A 273 24.49 -4.32 -0.67
C HIS A 273 23.33 -4.85 0.21
N GLY A 274 22.75 -6.00 -0.12
CA GLY A 274 21.65 -6.57 0.63
C GLY A 274 20.32 -5.84 0.45
N THR A 275 20.17 -5.02 -0.59
CA THR A 275 18.91 -4.32 -0.92
C THR A 275 17.94 -5.28 -1.58
N ALA A 276 16.71 -5.39 -1.08
CA ALA A 276 15.68 -6.21 -1.70
C ALA A 276 15.08 -5.52 -2.95
N VAL A 277 14.75 -6.28 -3.98
CA VAL A 277 14.01 -5.78 -5.14
C VAL A 277 12.52 -5.91 -4.89
N GLU A 278 11.78 -4.82 -5.00
CA GLU A 278 10.33 -4.85 -4.83
C GLU A 278 9.65 -5.65 -5.95
N ILE A 279 8.70 -6.51 -5.58
CA ILE A 279 7.67 -7.07 -6.45
C ILE A 279 6.37 -6.32 -6.17
N ASN A 280 6.19 -5.20 -6.84
CA ASN A 280 5.04 -4.33 -6.64
C ASN A 280 3.76 -4.96 -7.19
N SER A 281 2.80 -5.19 -6.30
CA SER A 281 1.55 -5.89 -6.58
C SER A 281 0.45 -4.99 -7.15
N ARG A 282 0.68 -3.67 -7.20
CA ARG A 282 -0.29 -2.70 -7.69
C ARG A 282 -0.65 -2.97 -9.15
N PRO A 283 -1.94 -3.18 -9.48
CA PRO A 283 -2.36 -3.58 -10.84
C PRO A 283 -1.93 -2.60 -11.94
N GLU A 284 -1.74 -1.32 -11.60
CA GLU A 284 -1.25 -0.32 -12.55
C GLU A 284 0.24 -0.37 -12.79
N ARG A 285 1.01 -1.02 -11.91
CA ARG A 285 2.46 -1.13 -12.01
C ARG A 285 2.91 -2.51 -12.42
N LEU A 286 2.65 -3.53 -11.57
CA LEU A 286 3.16 -4.88 -11.71
C LEU A 286 4.67 -4.86 -12.04
N ASP A 287 5.43 -4.11 -11.26
CA ASP A 287 6.84 -3.78 -11.45
C ASP A 287 7.70 -4.70 -10.55
N PRO A 288 8.85 -5.19 -11.02
CA PRO A 288 9.39 -5.10 -12.37
C PRO A 288 8.65 -6.02 -13.37
N PRO A 289 8.77 -5.81 -14.70
CA PRO A 289 8.22 -6.76 -15.68
C PRO A 289 8.83 -8.15 -15.51
N LEU A 290 8.10 -9.20 -15.86
CA LEU A 290 8.52 -10.61 -15.63
C LEU A 290 9.95 -10.90 -16.11
N ARG A 291 10.35 -10.37 -17.27
CA ARG A 291 11.72 -10.54 -17.78
C ARG A 291 12.81 -10.00 -16.86
N LEU A 292 12.53 -8.90 -16.16
CA LEU A 292 13.47 -8.30 -15.18
C LEU A 292 13.36 -9.00 -13.83
N LEU A 293 12.18 -9.44 -13.45
CA LEU A 293 12.00 -10.24 -12.25
C LEU A 293 12.75 -11.57 -12.36
N ALA A 294 12.65 -12.26 -13.50
CA ALA A 294 13.42 -13.48 -13.78
C ALA A 294 14.94 -13.23 -13.73
N LEU A 295 15.43 -12.13 -14.30
CA LEU A 295 16.83 -11.74 -14.21
C LEU A 295 17.26 -11.52 -12.75
N ALA A 296 16.46 -10.83 -11.94
CA ALA A 296 16.75 -10.62 -10.52
C ALA A 296 16.80 -11.95 -9.74
N VAL A 297 15.92 -12.91 -10.08
CA VAL A 297 15.95 -14.28 -9.50
C VAL A 297 17.24 -15.00 -9.86
N ASP A 298 17.62 -14.96 -11.14
CA ASP A 298 18.85 -15.61 -11.64
C ASP A 298 20.12 -15.05 -11.00
N LEU A 299 20.17 -13.73 -10.77
CA LEU A 299 21.26 -13.04 -10.09
C LEU A 299 21.32 -13.28 -8.58
N GLY A 300 20.23 -13.78 -7.97
CA GLY A 300 20.22 -14.13 -6.56
C GLY A 300 19.70 -13.05 -5.63
N CYS A 301 18.97 -12.05 -6.12
CA CYS A 301 18.36 -10.99 -5.31
C CYS A 301 17.45 -11.52 -4.19
N GLU A 302 17.35 -10.77 -3.11
CA GLU A 302 16.23 -10.83 -2.17
C GLU A 302 15.07 -9.97 -2.71
N PHE A 303 13.86 -10.23 -2.23
CA PHE A 303 12.64 -9.57 -2.71
C PHE A 303 11.76 -9.10 -1.57
N ALA A 304 11.00 -8.03 -1.81
CA ALA A 304 9.86 -7.62 -1.00
C ALA A 304 8.60 -7.67 -1.87
N VAL A 305 7.55 -8.37 -1.45
CA VAL A 305 6.27 -8.42 -2.18
C VAL A 305 5.33 -7.44 -1.53
N ASP A 306 5.11 -6.31 -2.16
CA ASP A 306 4.44 -5.16 -1.57
C ASP A 306 3.29 -4.64 -2.43
N THR A 307 2.36 -3.91 -1.81
CA THR A 307 1.17 -3.41 -2.52
C THR A 307 1.32 -2.00 -3.04
N ASP A 308 2.18 -1.17 -2.45
CA ASP A 308 2.19 0.28 -2.70
C ASP A 308 0.77 0.85 -2.42
N ALA A 309 0.16 0.37 -1.31
CA ALA A 309 -1.22 0.65 -0.99
C ALA A 309 -1.42 2.07 -0.48
N HIS A 310 -2.38 2.80 -1.09
CA HIS A 310 -2.79 4.14 -0.69
C HIS A 310 -4.19 4.16 -0.06
N ALA A 311 -4.78 2.99 0.16
CA ALA A 311 -6.09 2.84 0.79
C ALA A 311 -6.24 1.41 1.34
N PRO A 312 -7.06 1.20 2.38
CA PRO A 312 -7.24 -0.10 3.03
C PRO A 312 -7.54 -1.28 2.10
N GLY A 313 -8.41 -1.07 1.11
CA GLY A 313 -8.76 -2.14 0.15
C GLY A 313 -7.66 -2.50 -0.82
N GLN A 314 -6.63 -1.67 -0.96
CA GLN A 314 -5.49 -1.92 -1.85
C GLN A 314 -4.47 -2.89 -1.23
N LEU A 315 -4.45 -3.03 0.09
CA LEU A 315 -3.63 -4.04 0.80
C LEU A 315 -3.96 -5.48 0.36
N ASP A 316 -5.15 -5.71 -0.19
CA ASP A 316 -5.57 -7.02 -0.70
C ASP A 316 -4.99 -7.37 -2.09
N TRP A 317 -4.18 -6.49 -2.68
CA TRP A 317 -3.53 -6.73 -3.97
C TRP A 317 -2.28 -7.61 -3.92
N LEU A 318 -1.79 -8.00 -2.75
CA LEU A 318 -0.59 -8.86 -2.61
C LEU A 318 -0.65 -10.14 -3.46
N GLY A 319 -1.85 -10.66 -3.73
CA GLY A 319 -2.04 -11.80 -4.63
C GLY A 319 -1.41 -11.61 -6.01
N ASN A 320 -1.50 -10.40 -6.58
CA ASN A 320 -0.90 -10.10 -7.90
C ASN A 320 0.63 -10.23 -7.89
N GLY A 321 1.28 -9.80 -6.81
CA GLY A 321 2.73 -9.93 -6.62
C GLY A 321 3.11 -11.39 -6.41
N CYS A 322 2.31 -12.14 -5.64
CA CYS A 322 2.53 -13.56 -5.42
C CYS A 322 2.42 -14.39 -6.71
N GLU A 323 1.43 -14.12 -7.56
CA GLU A 323 1.32 -14.76 -8.89
C GLU A 323 2.60 -14.57 -9.70
N ARG A 324 3.14 -13.36 -9.73
CA ARG A 324 4.35 -13.02 -10.45
C ARG A 324 5.59 -13.67 -9.85
N ALA A 325 5.65 -13.72 -8.50
CA ALA A 325 6.73 -14.38 -7.78
C ALA A 325 6.76 -15.89 -8.10
N VAL A 326 5.60 -16.56 -8.07
CA VAL A 326 5.47 -17.98 -8.41
C VAL A 326 5.80 -18.22 -9.90
N GLU A 327 5.28 -17.39 -10.81
CA GLU A 327 5.54 -17.48 -12.25
C GLU A 327 7.05 -17.38 -12.59
N CYS A 328 7.79 -16.52 -11.85
CA CYS A 328 9.25 -16.38 -12.04
C CYS A 328 10.08 -17.32 -11.15
N GLY A 329 9.46 -18.18 -10.36
CA GLY A 329 10.17 -19.12 -9.49
C GLY A 329 10.94 -18.45 -8.35
N VAL A 330 10.43 -17.35 -7.80
CA VAL A 330 11.04 -16.64 -6.65
C VAL A 330 11.08 -17.57 -5.44
N PRO A 331 12.25 -17.88 -4.86
CA PRO A 331 12.32 -18.69 -3.66
C PRO A 331 11.75 -17.96 -2.45
N ALA A 332 10.85 -18.58 -1.70
CA ALA A 332 10.19 -17.95 -0.56
C ALA A 332 11.18 -17.48 0.53
N GLU A 333 12.28 -18.19 0.71
CA GLU A 333 13.36 -17.84 1.65
C GLU A 333 14.12 -16.56 1.27
N ARG A 334 14.01 -16.12 0.02
CA ARG A 334 14.54 -14.83 -0.46
C ARG A 334 13.54 -13.68 -0.36
N VAL A 335 12.31 -13.94 0.08
CA VAL A 335 11.31 -12.90 0.27
C VAL A 335 11.38 -12.39 1.70
N VAL A 336 11.78 -11.13 1.88
CA VAL A 336 12.10 -10.56 3.19
C VAL A 336 10.87 -10.42 4.08
N ASN A 337 9.71 -10.14 3.52
CA ASN A 337 8.45 -10.01 4.28
C ASN A 337 7.71 -11.34 4.54
N THR A 338 8.35 -12.48 4.32
CA THR A 338 7.98 -13.76 4.93
C THR A 338 8.55 -13.91 6.35
N ARG A 339 9.50 -13.05 6.75
CA ARG A 339 10.16 -13.08 8.05
C ARG A 339 9.30 -12.42 9.12
N PRO A 340 9.34 -12.90 10.39
CA PRO A 340 8.79 -12.14 11.51
C PRO A 340 9.44 -10.74 11.60
N ALA A 341 8.70 -9.77 12.14
CA ALA A 341 9.18 -8.39 12.25
C ALA A 341 10.57 -8.27 12.89
N GLU A 342 10.83 -9.02 13.98
CA GLU A 342 12.13 -9.01 14.68
C GLU A 342 13.29 -9.46 13.79
N GLN A 343 13.06 -10.46 12.92
CA GLN A 343 14.10 -10.93 11.99
C GLN A 343 14.30 -9.97 10.83
N LEU A 344 13.23 -9.32 10.38
CA LEU A 344 13.30 -8.27 9.37
C LEU A 344 14.13 -7.10 9.89
N LEU A 345 13.84 -6.61 11.11
CA LEU A 345 14.55 -5.50 11.75
C LEU A 345 16.03 -5.81 12.03
N ALA A 346 16.36 -7.06 12.34
CA ALA A 346 17.76 -7.45 12.48
C ALA A 346 18.54 -7.39 11.15
N ARG A 347 17.85 -7.45 10.01
CA ARG A 347 18.42 -7.28 8.67
C ARG A 347 18.65 -5.80 8.33
N THR A 348 17.68 -4.94 8.64
CA THR A 348 17.72 -3.50 8.30
C THR A 348 18.60 -2.68 9.26
N ALA A 349 18.94 -3.21 10.42
CA ALA A 349 19.80 -2.56 11.42
C ALA A 349 21.33 -2.75 11.16
N GLY A 350 21.72 -3.39 10.07
CA GLY A 350 23.14 -3.65 9.70
C GLY A 350 23.64 -2.71 8.68
#